data_44f42b2a60f3b8307f8fa40a5319e321
#
_entry.id   44f42b2a60f3b8307f8fa40a5319e321
#
_cell.length_a   1.000
_cell.length_b   1.000
_cell.length_c   1.000
_cell.angle_alpha   90.00
_cell.angle_beta   90.00
_cell.angle_gamma   90.00
#
_symmetry.space_group_name_H-M   'P 1'
#
loop_
_entity.id
_entity.type
_entity.pdbx_description
1 polymer ?
#
loop_
_entity_poly.entity_id
_entity_poly.type
_entity_poly.pdbx_seq_one_letter_code
_entity_poly.pdbx_strand_id
1 'polypeptide(L)'
;GKIGKVKQTIGTGPHRQGNYERPDWFYDRQSYGGIITDIGSHQIHQFLVFTNSNEAKINHALVENTTKQDKPGFQDFGEVNLTGNGGHGYIRLDWFTPDALNTWGDGRLLILGDKGYIEIRKYTDLVKSEKGNHLYLANNDEVKYMDCSNVKLPYFRNLINDVINRTETACSQELTYLSMKLAIKTQELAENK
;
A
#
# COMPACT_ATOMS: atom_id res chain seq x y z
N GLY A 1 1.84 11.17 -18.62
CA GLY A 1 3.11 11.71 -18.42
C GLY A 1 3.28 12.99 -17.63
N LYS A 2 2.32 13.42 -16.74
CA LYS A 2 2.43 14.71 -16.01
C LYS A 2 3.68 14.82 -15.11
N ILE A 3 4.18 13.72 -14.58
CA ILE A 3 5.38 13.70 -13.72
C ILE A 3 6.59 13.04 -14.39
N GLY A 4 6.51 12.78 -15.70
CA GLY A 4 7.56 12.08 -16.44
C GLY A 4 7.65 10.60 -16.10
N LYS A 5 8.86 10.02 -16.16
CA LYS A 5 9.11 8.62 -15.79
C LYS A 5 9.15 8.49 -14.27
N VAL A 6 8.34 7.59 -13.71
CA VAL A 6 8.33 7.31 -12.27
C VAL A 6 9.69 6.73 -11.84
N LYS A 7 10.20 7.22 -10.73
CA LYS A 7 11.47 6.81 -10.12
C LYS A 7 11.25 6.06 -8.81
N GLN A 8 10.27 6.49 -8.02
CA GLN A 8 10.03 5.91 -6.70
C GLN A 8 8.56 6.03 -6.31
N THR A 9 8.08 5.06 -5.55
CA THR A 9 6.85 5.17 -4.75
C THR A 9 7.19 5.09 -3.26
N ILE A 10 6.48 5.89 -2.45
CA ILE A 10 6.45 5.77 -0.99
C ILE A 10 5.00 5.50 -0.61
N GLY A 11 4.72 4.28 -0.13
CA GLY A 11 3.39 3.85 0.29
C GLY A 11 3.30 3.67 1.80
N THR A 12 2.25 4.21 2.42
CA THR A 12 1.96 3.95 3.82
C THR A 12 0.66 3.18 3.97
N GLY A 13 0.67 2.16 4.84
CA GLY A 13 -0.47 1.32 5.17
C GLY A 13 -0.75 1.32 6.67
N PRO A 14 -0.97 2.50 7.31
CA PRO A 14 -1.33 2.55 8.70
C PRO A 14 -2.77 2.06 8.88
N HIS A 15 -2.99 1.29 9.95
CA HIS A 15 -4.30 0.79 10.34
C HIS A 15 -4.59 1.12 11.78
N ARG A 16 -5.87 1.18 12.13
CA ARG A 16 -6.30 1.28 13.52
C ARG A 16 -6.52 -0.12 14.07
N GLN A 17 -5.85 -0.42 15.17
CA GLN A 17 -6.12 -1.66 15.88
C GLN A 17 -7.53 -1.61 16.52
N GLY A 18 -7.94 -0.42 17.03
CA GLY A 18 -9.23 -0.21 17.67
C GLY A 18 -9.30 -0.80 19.09
N ASN A 19 -10.35 -0.45 19.80
CA ASN A 19 -10.62 -0.92 21.16
C ASN A 19 -11.60 -2.11 21.19
N TYR A 20 -11.86 -2.76 20.05
CA TYR A 20 -12.69 -3.94 19.97
C TYR A 20 -11.84 -5.21 20.02
N GLU A 21 -12.35 -6.22 20.68
CA GLU A 21 -11.71 -7.54 20.69
C GLU A 21 -11.64 -8.10 19.27
N ARG A 22 -10.42 -8.45 18.87
CA ARG A 22 -10.20 -9.20 17.65
C ARG A 22 -10.14 -10.69 17.97
N PRO A 23 -10.57 -11.56 17.05
CA PRO A 23 -10.52 -12.99 17.26
C PRO A 23 -9.07 -13.47 17.42
N ASP A 24 -8.84 -14.56 18.14
CA ASP A 24 -7.51 -15.07 18.50
C ASP A 24 -6.63 -15.30 17.27
N TRP A 25 -7.17 -15.77 16.16
CA TRP A 25 -6.42 -15.99 14.92
C TRP A 25 -5.74 -14.72 14.40
N PHE A 26 -6.27 -13.54 14.70
CA PHE A 26 -5.68 -12.26 14.30
C PHE A 26 -4.32 -12.00 14.95
N TYR A 27 -4.06 -12.62 16.09
CA TYR A 27 -2.80 -12.52 16.83
C TYR A 27 -1.90 -13.73 16.62
N ASP A 28 -2.36 -14.73 15.88
CA ASP A 28 -1.56 -15.90 15.52
C ASP A 28 -0.88 -15.69 14.17
N ARG A 29 0.46 -15.65 14.20
CA ARG A 29 1.29 -15.40 13.03
C ARG A 29 0.99 -16.34 11.85
N GLN A 30 0.71 -17.61 12.14
CA GLN A 30 0.44 -18.58 11.07
C GLN A 30 -0.95 -18.41 10.45
N SER A 31 -1.89 -17.90 11.22
CA SER A 31 -3.26 -17.71 10.77
C SER A 31 -3.47 -16.42 9.98
N TYR A 32 -2.88 -15.27 10.42
CA TYR A 32 -3.07 -14.01 9.70
C TYR A 32 -1.97 -13.71 8.67
N GLY A 33 -0.86 -14.43 8.69
CA GLY A 33 0.17 -14.35 7.65
C GLY A 33 1.25 -13.28 7.84
N GLY A 34 1.18 -12.44 8.91
CA GLY A 34 2.11 -11.34 9.18
C GLY A 34 1.75 -10.03 8.51
N ILE A 35 2.22 -8.91 9.06
CA ILE A 35 1.82 -7.56 8.65
C ILE A 35 2.17 -7.23 7.20
N ILE A 36 3.27 -7.74 6.66
CA ILE A 36 3.67 -7.50 5.28
C ILE A 36 2.74 -8.27 4.32
N THR A 37 2.37 -9.50 4.66
CA THR A 37 1.44 -10.30 3.86
C THR A 37 0.03 -9.73 3.93
N ASP A 38 -0.45 -9.38 5.12
CA ASP A 38 -1.80 -8.85 5.34
C ASP A 38 -1.98 -7.46 4.71
N ILE A 39 -1.19 -6.47 5.15
CA ILE A 39 -1.33 -5.07 4.71
C ILE A 39 -0.40 -4.75 3.54
N GLY A 40 0.87 -5.16 3.63
CA GLY A 40 1.92 -4.76 2.69
C GLY A 40 1.72 -5.23 1.25
N SER A 41 0.98 -6.31 1.05
CA SER A 41 0.62 -6.81 -0.28
C SER A 41 -0.02 -5.73 -1.17
N HIS A 42 -0.86 -4.86 -0.58
CA HIS A 42 -1.49 -3.75 -1.28
C HIS A 42 -0.48 -2.69 -1.74
N GLN A 43 0.48 -2.32 -0.88
CA GLN A 43 1.50 -1.33 -1.20
C GLN A 43 2.53 -1.89 -2.19
N ILE A 44 2.86 -3.16 -2.11
CA ILE A 44 3.71 -3.86 -3.09
C ILE A 44 3.04 -3.86 -4.47
N HIS A 45 1.75 -4.17 -4.54
CA HIS A 45 1.01 -4.10 -5.80
C HIS A 45 0.98 -2.68 -6.38
N GLN A 46 0.72 -1.65 -5.55
CA GLN A 46 0.79 -0.25 -5.98
C GLN A 46 2.18 0.13 -6.49
N PHE A 47 3.25 -0.30 -5.81
CA PHE A 47 4.62 -0.10 -6.28
C PHE A 47 4.83 -0.69 -7.68
N LEU A 48 4.46 -1.94 -7.92
CA LEU A 48 4.61 -2.60 -9.22
C LEU A 48 3.83 -1.86 -10.32
N VAL A 49 2.58 -1.49 -10.04
CA VAL A 49 1.72 -0.77 -11.00
C VAL A 49 2.29 0.60 -11.35
N PHE A 50 2.61 1.42 -10.35
CA PHE A 50 3.02 2.81 -10.61
C PHE A 50 4.43 2.95 -11.15
N THR A 51 5.34 2.05 -10.83
CA THR A 51 6.67 2.00 -11.43
C THR A 51 6.70 1.26 -12.76
N ASN A 52 5.60 0.62 -13.14
CA ASN A 52 5.52 -0.29 -14.29
C ASN A 52 6.58 -1.40 -14.20
N SER A 53 6.76 -1.98 -13.00
CA SER A 53 7.70 -3.07 -12.75
C SER A 53 7.01 -4.42 -12.86
N ASN A 54 7.63 -5.37 -13.56
CA ASN A 54 7.22 -6.76 -13.65
C ASN A 54 8.21 -7.73 -12.97
N GLU A 55 9.22 -7.18 -12.31
CA GLU A 55 10.15 -7.88 -11.43
C GLU A 55 10.62 -6.93 -10.33
N ALA A 56 10.98 -7.47 -9.16
CA ALA A 56 11.54 -6.69 -8.07
C ALA A 56 12.45 -7.53 -7.17
N LYS A 57 13.44 -6.83 -6.60
CA LYS A 57 14.34 -7.32 -5.56
C LYS A 57 13.97 -6.66 -4.23
N ILE A 58 13.99 -7.46 -3.16
CA ILE A 58 13.82 -7.00 -1.79
C ILE A 58 15.21 -6.54 -1.31
N ASN A 59 15.35 -5.26 -0.97
CA ASN A 59 16.60 -4.69 -0.44
C ASN A 59 16.63 -4.75 1.07
N HIS A 60 15.49 -4.47 1.72
CA HIS A 60 15.31 -4.48 3.16
C HIS A 60 13.88 -4.84 3.53
N ALA A 61 13.72 -5.55 4.63
CA ALA A 61 12.44 -5.80 5.27
C ALA A 61 12.63 -5.90 6.79
N LEU A 62 11.68 -5.36 7.54
CA LEU A 62 11.64 -5.41 9.00
C LEU A 62 10.18 -5.62 9.44
N VAL A 63 10.00 -6.41 10.47
CA VAL A 63 8.72 -6.53 11.20
C VAL A 63 9.00 -6.52 12.69
N GLU A 64 8.12 -5.88 13.45
CA GLU A 64 8.24 -5.77 14.90
C GLU A 64 6.88 -5.91 15.59
N ASN A 65 6.91 -6.33 16.83
CA ASN A 65 5.83 -6.23 17.80
C ASN A 65 6.29 -5.30 18.92
N THR A 66 5.90 -4.05 18.85
CA THR A 66 6.38 -3.02 19.78
C THR A 66 5.40 -2.72 20.91
N THR A 67 4.10 -3.01 20.75
CA THR A 67 3.04 -2.60 21.70
C THR A 67 2.23 -3.76 22.28
N LYS A 68 2.30 -4.97 21.72
CA LYS A 68 1.49 -6.13 22.11
C LYS A 68 2.36 -7.31 22.52
N GLN A 69 3.15 -7.10 23.58
CA GLN A 69 4.08 -8.14 24.07
C GLN A 69 3.36 -9.38 24.64
N ASP A 70 2.11 -9.23 25.05
CA ASP A 70 1.21 -10.31 25.47
C ASP A 70 0.71 -11.17 24.30
N LYS A 71 0.92 -10.72 23.04
CA LYS A 71 0.56 -11.41 21.80
C LYS A 71 1.81 -11.60 20.93
N PRO A 72 2.72 -12.52 21.26
CA PRO A 72 4.04 -12.62 20.62
C PRO A 72 3.98 -12.95 19.12
N GLY A 73 2.90 -13.55 18.64
CA GLY A 73 2.70 -13.80 17.20
C GLY A 73 2.25 -12.59 16.40
N PHE A 74 1.88 -11.47 17.05
CA PHE A 74 1.42 -10.26 16.38
C PHE A 74 2.59 -9.37 15.94
N GLN A 75 2.40 -8.66 14.84
CA GLN A 75 3.35 -7.66 14.34
C GLN A 75 2.57 -6.36 14.13
N ASP A 76 2.96 -5.32 14.82
CA ASP A 76 2.28 -4.01 14.79
C ASP A 76 3.01 -2.96 13.98
N PHE A 77 4.24 -3.27 13.54
CA PHE A 77 5.04 -2.42 12.67
C PHE A 77 5.76 -3.26 11.59
N GLY A 78 5.92 -2.68 10.42
CA GLY A 78 6.71 -3.25 9.34
C GLY A 78 7.16 -2.21 8.33
N GLU A 79 8.34 -2.44 7.75
CA GLU A 79 8.84 -1.64 6.63
C GLU A 79 9.51 -2.51 5.57
N VAL A 80 9.41 -2.03 4.33
CA VAL A 80 9.96 -2.72 3.16
C VAL A 80 10.62 -1.72 2.22
N ASN A 81 11.79 -2.09 1.69
CA ASN A 81 12.43 -1.39 0.58
C ASN A 81 12.64 -2.34 -0.61
N LEU A 82 12.18 -1.92 -1.78
CA LEU A 82 12.19 -2.70 -3.01
C LEU A 82 12.89 -1.95 -4.14
N THR A 83 13.55 -2.70 -5.03
CA THR A 83 14.00 -2.20 -6.33
C THR A 83 13.39 -3.06 -7.43
N GLY A 84 12.57 -2.44 -8.27
CA GLY A 84 12.02 -3.03 -9.48
C GLY A 84 12.76 -2.57 -10.74
N ASN A 85 12.48 -3.19 -11.87
CA ASN A 85 13.04 -2.78 -13.16
C ASN A 85 12.50 -1.43 -13.67
N GLY A 86 11.42 -0.91 -13.09
CA GLY A 86 10.85 0.41 -13.40
C GLY A 86 11.14 1.51 -12.36
N GLY A 87 11.60 1.17 -11.16
CA GLY A 87 11.85 2.14 -10.09
C GLY A 87 12.03 1.51 -8.71
N HIS A 88 11.95 2.36 -7.68
CA HIS A 88 12.14 1.96 -6.28
C HIS A 88 10.83 2.06 -5.50
N GLY A 89 10.69 1.26 -4.43
CA GLY A 89 9.57 1.31 -3.50
C GLY A 89 10.06 1.39 -2.05
N TYR A 90 9.43 2.27 -1.26
CA TYR A 90 9.51 2.25 0.18
C TYR A 90 8.10 2.12 0.75
N ILE A 91 7.93 1.24 1.73
CA ILE A 91 6.65 0.91 2.33
C ILE A 91 6.79 0.93 3.84
N ARG A 92 5.88 1.63 4.53
CA ARG A 92 5.69 1.57 5.98
C ARG A 92 4.30 1.04 6.30
N LEU A 93 4.23 0.09 7.21
CA LEU A 93 3.02 -0.57 7.68
C LEU A 93 2.95 -0.43 9.20
N ASP A 94 1.77 -0.16 9.73
CA ASP A 94 1.61 -0.08 11.17
C ASP A 94 0.15 -0.23 11.62
N TRP A 95 -0.03 -0.52 12.91
CA TRP A 95 -1.31 -0.55 13.61
C TRP A 95 -1.45 0.64 14.58
N PHE A 96 -0.84 1.80 14.25
CA PHE A 96 -0.74 2.97 15.13
C PHE A 96 -1.62 4.14 14.72
N THR A 97 -2.64 3.94 13.89
CA THR A 97 -3.59 5.01 13.58
C THR A 97 -4.29 5.48 14.84
N PRO A 98 -4.18 6.78 15.21
CA PRO A 98 -4.76 7.33 16.44
C PRO A 98 -6.29 7.22 16.47
N ASP A 99 -6.88 7.00 17.65
CA ASP A 99 -8.32 6.87 17.81
C ASP A 99 -9.08 8.16 17.48
N ALA A 100 -8.47 9.31 17.71
CA ALA A 100 -9.04 10.62 17.37
C ALA A 100 -9.16 10.87 15.86
N LEU A 101 -8.45 10.12 15.01
CA LEU A 101 -8.57 10.27 13.57
C LEU A 101 -9.88 9.65 13.07
N ASN A 102 -10.67 10.42 12.31
CA ASN A 102 -11.98 9.96 11.80
C ASN A 102 -11.84 9.01 10.59
N THR A 103 -10.91 8.06 10.68
CA THR A 103 -10.73 6.99 9.67
C THR A 103 -10.02 5.79 10.32
N TRP A 104 -10.12 4.64 9.68
CA TRP A 104 -9.43 3.42 10.13
C TRP A 104 -7.91 3.41 9.84
N GLY A 105 -7.44 4.30 8.95
CA GLY A 105 -6.03 4.46 8.61
C GLY A 105 -5.78 5.64 7.68
N ASP A 106 -4.68 6.38 7.87
CA ASP A 106 -4.25 7.47 7.00
C ASP A 106 -3.28 6.96 5.91
N GLY A 107 -3.80 6.10 5.05
CA GLY A 107 -3.01 5.55 3.93
C GLY A 107 -2.67 6.62 2.89
N ARG A 108 -1.37 6.80 2.63
CA ARG A 108 -0.84 7.76 1.65
C ARG A 108 0.01 7.06 0.61
N LEU A 109 0.07 7.68 -0.57
CA LEU A 109 0.95 7.24 -1.64
C LEU A 109 1.61 8.46 -2.28
N LEU A 110 2.94 8.54 -2.20
CA LEU A 110 3.75 9.50 -2.94
C LEU A 110 4.37 8.81 -4.15
N ILE A 111 4.20 9.40 -5.33
CA ILE A 111 4.75 8.89 -6.60
C ILE A 111 5.70 9.97 -7.14
N LEU A 112 6.99 9.71 -7.08
CA LEU A 112 8.04 10.58 -7.56
C LEU A 112 8.42 10.23 -9.00
N GLY A 113 8.33 11.20 -9.90
CA GLY A 113 8.82 11.12 -11.25
C GLY A 113 10.02 12.04 -11.50
N ASP A 114 10.60 11.98 -12.70
CA ASP A 114 11.74 12.84 -13.06
C ASP A 114 11.35 14.29 -13.46
N LYS A 115 10.03 14.58 -13.53
CA LYS A 115 9.49 15.92 -13.84
C LYS A 115 8.51 16.44 -12.79
N GLY A 116 8.34 15.74 -11.67
CA GLY A 116 7.42 16.14 -10.62
C GLY A 116 6.99 14.97 -9.75
N TYR A 117 5.99 15.20 -8.92
CA TYR A 117 5.43 14.17 -8.06
C TYR A 117 3.91 14.28 -7.92
N ILE A 118 3.30 13.18 -7.50
CA ILE A 118 1.90 13.09 -7.10
C ILE A 118 1.85 12.57 -5.67
N GLU A 119 1.06 13.20 -4.79
CA GLU A 119 0.67 12.66 -3.49
C GLU A 119 -0.82 12.33 -3.51
N ILE A 120 -1.17 11.12 -3.06
CA ILE A 120 -2.54 10.67 -2.87
C ILE A 120 -2.78 10.48 -1.37
N ARG A 121 -3.77 11.20 -0.82
CA ARG A 121 -4.31 11.01 0.53
C ARG A 121 -5.66 10.32 0.40
N LYS A 122 -5.67 9.03 0.71
CA LYS A 122 -6.80 8.16 0.36
C LYS A 122 -8.03 8.39 1.23
N TYR A 123 -7.81 8.66 2.52
CA TYR A 123 -8.88 8.59 3.53
C TYR A 123 -9.11 9.89 4.27
N THR A 124 -8.10 10.74 4.43
CA THR A 124 -8.22 12.00 5.16
C THR A 124 -7.15 13.00 4.75
N ASP A 125 -7.43 14.27 4.97
CA ASP A 125 -6.46 15.35 4.98
C ASP A 125 -6.81 16.29 6.14
N LEU A 126 -5.99 16.33 7.18
CA LEU A 126 -6.27 17.08 8.41
C LEU A 126 -6.43 18.58 8.20
N VAL A 127 -5.85 19.13 7.14
CA VAL A 127 -5.94 20.56 6.83
C VAL A 127 -7.08 20.86 5.87
N LYS A 128 -7.26 20.01 4.84
CA LYS A 128 -8.20 20.26 3.75
C LYS A 128 -9.61 19.77 4.07
N SER A 129 -9.73 18.54 4.57
CA SER A 129 -11.01 17.88 4.78
C SER A 129 -10.83 16.57 5.54
N GLU A 130 -11.75 16.22 6.41
CA GLU A 130 -11.82 14.89 7.04
C GLU A 130 -12.22 13.78 6.06
N LYS A 131 -12.61 14.14 4.83
CA LYS A 131 -12.91 13.18 3.77
C LYS A 131 -11.65 12.82 3.02
N GLY A 132 -11.66 11.67 2.36
CA GLY A 132 -10.55 11.18 1.54
C GLY A 132 -10.58 11.65 0.08
N ASN A 133 -9.87 10.91 -0.76
CA ASN A 133 -9.82 11.08 -2.22
C ASN A 133 -9.12 12.36 -2.68
N HIS A 134 -8.06 12.77 -1.97
CA HIS A 134 -7.26 13.93 -2.33
C HIS A 134 -6.06 13.54 -3.19
N LEU A 135 -5.83 14.28 -4.27
CA LEU A 135 -4.65 14.17 -5.09
C LEU A 135 -3.97 15.54 -5.22
N TYR A 136 -2.67 15.57 -4.95
CA TYR A 136 -1.80 16.73 -5.11
C TYR A 136 -0.79 16.41 -6.20
N LEU A 137 -0.70 17.28 -7.20
CA LEU A 137 0.27 17.23 -8.28
C LEU A 137 1.18 18.43 -8.18
N ALA A 138 2.48 18.22 -8.25
CA ALA A 138 3.46 19.29 -8.50
C ALA A 138 4.43 18.84 -9.58
N ASN A 139 4.58 19.65 -10.63
CA ASN A 139 5.55 19.42 -11.70
C ASN A 139 6.12 20.77 -12.20
N ASN A 140 6.88 20.75 -13.30
CA ASN A 140 7.53 21.95 -13.82
C ASN A 140 6.54 23.02 -14.34
N ASP A 141 5.28 22.64 -14.63
CA ASP A 141 4.31 23.49 -15.29
C ASP A 141 3.21 23.98 -14.33
N GLU A 142 2.86 23.14 -13.33
CA GLU A 142 1.71 23.41 -12.45
C GLU A 142 1.87 22.80 -11.06
N VAL A 143 1.23 23.44 -10.09
CA VAL A 143 0.89 22.85 -8.78
C VAL A 143 -0.63 22.79 -8.69
N LYS A 144 -1.17 21.59 -8.49
CA LYS A 144 -2.62 21.38 -8.56
C LYS A 144 -3.12 20.44 -7.48
N TYR A 145 -4.22 20.83 -6.86
CA TYR A 145 -5.06 19.96 -6.05
C TYR A 145 -6.24 19.44 -6.86
N MET A 146 -6.59 18.16 -6.69
CA MET A 146 -7.77 17.54 -7.29
C MET A 146 -8.55 16.77 -6.24
N ASP A 147 -9.85 17.06 -6.12
CA ASP A 147 -10.81 16.22 -5.40
C ASP A 147 -11.22 15.07 -6.31
N CYS A 148 -10.86 13.85 -5.93
CA CYS A 148 -11.14 12.64 -6.68
C CYS A 148 -12.41 11.90 -6.21
N SER A 149 -13.27 12.53 -5.40
CA SER A 149 -14.47 11.91 -4.85
C SER A 149 -15.46 11.41 -5.93
N ASN A 150 -15.48 12.05 -7.10
CA ASN A 150 -16.33 11.68 -8.22
C ASN A 150 -15.63 10.81 -9.28
N VAL A 151 -14.41 10.34 -9.02
CA VAL A 151 -13.71 9.44 -9.94
C VAL A 151 -14.42 8.08 -9.94
N LYS A 152 -14.80 7.62 -11.13
CA LYS A 152 -15.43 6.30 -11.28
C LYS A 152 -14.41 5.20 -10.98
N LEU A 153 -14.82 4.23 -10.20
CA LEU A 153 -14.03 3.05 -9.84
C LEU A 153 -14.57 1.82 -10.59
N PRO A 154 -14.07 1.53 -11.79
CA PRO A 154 -14.65 0.51 -12.66
C PRO A 154 -14.24 -0.93 -12.31
N TYR A 155 -13.44 -1.14 -11.26
CA TYR A 155 -12.81 -2.43 -10.96
C TYR A 155 -13.80 -3.61 -10.98
N PHE A 156 -14.87 -3.54 -10.20
CA PHE A 156 -15.82 -4.67 -10.10
C PHE A 156 -16.55 -4.95 -11.42
N ARG A 157 -16.92 -3.89 -12.16
CA ARG A 157 -17.52 -4.07 -13.49
C ARG A 157 -16.55 -4.77 -14.43
N ASN A 158 -15.32 -4.30 -14.46
CA ASN A 158 -14.27 -4.88 -15.29
C ASN A 158 -13.99 -6.33 -14.88
N LEU A 159 -13.91 -6.61 -13.57
CA LEU A 159 -13.68 -7.98 -13.08
C LEU A 159 -14.80 -8.95 -13.52
N ILE A 160 -16.07 -8.54 -13.43
CA ILE A 160 -17.18 -9.35 -13.91
C ILE A 160 -17.06 -9.59 -15.43
N ASN A 161 -16.77 -8.56 -16.20
CA ASN A 161 -16.54 -8.69 -17.64
C ASN A 161 -15.34 -9.61 -17.96
N ASP A 162 -14.26 -9.52 -17.20
CA ASP A 162 -13.08 -10.36 -17.37
C ASP A 162 -13.40 -11.85 -17.13
N VAL A 163 -14.21 -12.13 -16.09
CA VAL A 163 -14.67 -13.51 -15.81
C VAL A 163 -15.52 -14.06 -16.96
N ILE A 164 -16.43 -13.24 -17.50
CA ILE A 164 -17.33 -13.65 -18.60
C ILE A 164 -16.56 -13.81 -19.92
N ASN A 165 -15.71 -12.85 -20.26
CA ASN A 165 -15.07 -12.73 -21.57
C ASN A 165 -13.63 -13.27 -21.59
N ARG A 166 -13.11 -13.77 -20.45
CA ARG A 166 -11.73 -14.25 -20.32
C ARG A 166 -10.68 -13.20 -20.72
N THR A 167 -10.89 -11.96 -20.24
CA THR A 167 -9.98 -10.81 -20.41
C THR A 167 -9.33 -10.42 -19.07
N GLU A 168 -8.42 -9.43 -19.08
CA GLU A 168 -7.71 -8.92 -17.91
C GLU A 168 -7.74 -7.39 -17.87
N THR A 169 -8.93 -6.79 -17.87
CA THR A 169 -9.09 -5.33 -17.89
C THR A 169 -9.20 -4.70 -16.51
N ALA A 170 -9.55 -5.48 -15.50
CA ALA A 170 -9.65 -5.02 -14.10
C ALA A 170 -8.27 -4.98 -13.41
N CYS A 171 -7.53 -6.07 -13.52
CA CYS A 171 -6.23 -6.23 -12.88
C CYS A 171 -5.46 -7.38 -13.57
N SER A 172 -4.17 -7.21 -13.80
CA SER A 172 -3.33 -8.28 -14.32
C SER A 172 -3.17 -9.39 -13.28
N GLN A 173 -3.45 -10.64 -13.69
CA GLN A 173 -3.21 -11.81 -12.86
C GLN A 173 -1.73 -11.96 -12.54
N GLU A 174 -0.87 -11.77 -13.53
CA GLU A 174 0.58 -11.87 -13.37
C GLU A 174 1.10 -10.90 -12.30
N LEU A 175 0.69 -9.62 -12.35
CA LEU A 175 1.06 -8.64 -11.32
C LEU A 175 0.48 -8.98 -9.94
N THR A 176 -0.73 -9.53 -9.89
CA THR A 176 -1.36 -9.98 -8.65
C THR A 176 -0.55 -11.12 -8.01
N TYR A 177 -0.19 -12.14 -8.79
CA TYR A 177 0.65 -13.24 -8.31
C TYR A 177 2.05 -12.76 -7.92
N LEU A 178 2.66 -11.86 -8.69
CA LEU A 178 3.96 -11.29 -8.36
C LEU A 178 3.91 -10.51 -7.05
N SER A 179 2.88 -9.69 -6.83
CA SER A 179 2.73 -8.92 -5.60
C SER A 179 2.59 -9.82 -4.37
N MET A 180 1.80 -10.88 -4.45
CA MET A 180 1.66 -11.85 -3.36
C MET A 180 2.94 -12.66 -3.12
N LYS A 181 3.61 -13.10 -4.18
CA LYS A 181 4.91 -13.78 -4.08
C LYS A 181 5.96 -12.91 -3.40
N LEU A 182 6.00 -11.61 -3.74
CA LEU A 182 6.89 -10.66 -3.10
C LEU A 182 6.50 -10.44 -1.63
N ALA A 183 5.21 -10.28 -1.32
CA ALA A 183 4.74 -10.08 0.05
C ALA A 183 5.15 -11.25 0.97
N ILE A 184 4.89 -12.48 0.54
CA ILE A 184 5.26 -13.70 1.30
C ILE A 184 6.77 -13.77 1.49
N LYS A 185 7.56 -13.62 0.42
CA LYS A 185 9.04 -13.67 0.52
C LYS A 185 9.60 -12.55 1.40
N THR A 186 9.00 -11.36 1.35
CA THR A 186 9.43 -10.21 2.15
C THR A 186 9.12 -10.44 3.63
N GLN A 187 7.96 -11.02 3.93
CA GLN A 187 7.58 -11.42 5.28
C GLN A 187 8.55 -12.45 5.86
N GLU A 188 8.84 -13.52 5.11
CA GLU A 188 9.82 -14.54 5.49
C GLU A 188 11.21 -13.96 5.74
N LEU A 189 11.67 -13.06 4.86
CA LEU A 189 12.97 -12.39 4.99
C LEU A 189 13.05 -11.50 6.25
N ALA A 190 11.95 -10.82 6.59
CA ALA A 190 11.89 -9.93 7.76
C ALA A 190 11.94 -10.71 9.09
N GLU A 191 11.42 -11.94 9.12
CA GLU A 191 11.36 -12.80 10.30
C GLU A 191 12.64 -13.60 10.54
N ASN A 192 13.45 -13.83 9.51
CA ASN A 192 14.69 -14.63 9.59
C ASN A 192 15.95 -13.79 9.88
N LYS A 193 15.80 -12.62 10.47
CA LYS A 193 16.91 -11.72 10.85
C LYS A 193 17.33 -11.89 12.30
#